data_c4ce604869c6c5f0f92244cbb80e7dfd
#
_entry.id   c4ce604869c6c5f0f92244cbb80e7dfd
#
_cell.length_a   1.000
_cell.length_b   1.000
_cell.length_c   1.000
_cell.angle_alpha   90.00
_cell.angle_beta   90.00
_cell.angle_gamma   90.00
#
_symmetry.space_group_name_H-M   'P 1'
#
loop_
_entity.id
_entity.type
_entity.pdbx_description
1 polymer ?
#
loop_
_entity_poly.entity_id
_entity_poly.type
_entity_poly.pdbx_seq_one_letter_code
_entity_poly.pdbx_strand_id
1 'polypeptide(L)'
;MSRGLGDVYKRQDKELLKKLSAINVGAGKTFDAALLGEGAAERWTQMLQGLRATLAADGAKYAQKLGQWVYYGKPIGDFGTEYTYRAMVALVGLGANTVDVAIYPKTAVDETGAALTGEKKYTLHFETLPPTLEGGFWSVTAYGEDDFLIDNSIDRYCINDRSDFKLNADGTLDIILSKDAPEDTSNWLPVSDGEFHLFMRIYVPDMTALDSWQPPVIREQ
;
A
#
# COMPACT_ATOMS: atom_id res chain seq x y z
N MET A 1 -18.37 -14.43 -1.38
CA MET A 1 -17.95 -15.23 -2.56
C MET A 1 -17.13 -14.32 -3.44
N SER A 2 -15.84 -14.57 -3.53
CA SER A 2 -15.00 -13.97 -4.57
C SER A 2 -15.61 -14.40 -5.91
N ARG A 3 -16.30 -13.50 -6.59
CA ARG A 3 -16.62 -13.69 -8.01
C ARG A 3 -15.28 -13.75 -8.71
N GLY A 4 -14.94 -14.93 -9.21
CA GLY A 4 -13.61 -15.23 -9.65
C GLY A 4 -13.06 -14.13 -10.55
N LEU A 5 -11.96 -13.52 -10.09
CA LEU A 5 -11.12 -12.60 -10.86
C LEU A 5 -10.93 -13.06 -12.32
N GLY A 6 -11.04 -14.39 -12.57
CA GLY A 6 -10.98 -14.98 -13.89
C GLY A 6 -12.03 -14.50 -14.91
N ASP A 7 -13.21 -14.09 -14.52
CA ASP A 7 -14.26 -13.65 -15.48
C ASP A 7 -14.10 -12.18 -15.87
N VAL A 8 -13.62 -11.32 -14.96
CA VAL A 8 -13.32 -9.92 -15.26
C VAL A 8 -12.11 -9.84 -16.18
N TYR A 9 -11.04 -10.57 -15.88
CA TYR A 9 -9.83 -10.62 -16.70
C TYR A 9 -10.07 -11.23 -18.08
N LYS A 10 -10.89 -12.26 -18.20
CA LYS A 10 -11.25 -12.85 -19.49
C LYS A 10 -11.91 -11.86 -20.46
N ARG A 11 -12.68 -10.89 -19.94
CA ARG A 11 -13.31 -9.85 -20.76
C ARG A 11 -12.35 -8.72 -21.13
N GLN A 12 -11.58 -8.24 -20.15
CA GLN A 12 -10.62 -7.14 -20.32
C GLN A 12 -9.43 -7.53 -21.21
N ASP A 13 -8.98 -8.80 -21.10
CA ASP A 13 -7.71 -9.25 -21.66
C ASP A 13 -7.83 -9.96 -23.01
N LYS A 14 -9.01 -9.98 -23.64
CA LYS A 14 -9.22 -10.70 -24.91
C LYS A 14 -8.16 -10.41 -25.97
N GLU A 15 -7.87 -9.14 -26.20
CA GLU A 15 -6.90 -8.73 -27.22
C GLU A 15 -5.46 -9.06 -26.81
N LEU A 16 -5.14 -8.91 -25.51
CA LEU A 16 -3.85 -9.33 -24.98
C LEU A 16 -3.67 -10.84 -25.05
N LEU A 17 -4.65 -11.63 -24.65
CA LEU A 17 -4.62 -13.09 -24.72
C LEU A 17 -4.47 -13.59 -26.15
N LYS A 18 -5.08 -12.90 -27.14
CA LYS A 18 -4.91 -13.21 -28.56
C LYS A 18 -3.46 -12.99 -29.01
N LYS A 19 -2.83 -11.89 -28.58
CA LYS A 19 -1.41 -11.61 -28.86
C LYS A 19 -0.50 -12.64 -28.19
N LEU A 20 -0.76 -12.95 -26.91
CA LEU A 20 0.01 -13.95 -26.15
C LEU A 20 -0.15 -15.36 -26.73
N SER A 21 -1.32 -15.69 -27.24
CA SER A 21 -1.59 -16.97 -27.92
C SER A 21 -0.73 -17.19 -29.15
N ALA A 22 -0.31 -16.12 -29.84
CA ALA A 22 0.57 -16.21 -31.00
C ALA A 22 2.00 -16.66 -30.65
N ILE A 23 2.41 -16.50 -29.40
CA ILE A 23 3.70 -16.96 -28.87
C ILE A 23 3.54 -18.13 -27.91
N ASN A 24 2.47 -18.90 -28.04
CA ASN A 24 2.15 -20.06 -27.21
C ASN A 24 2.02 -19.78 -25.71
N VAL A 25 1.62 -18.57 -25.32
CA VAL A 25 1.25 -18.25 -23.92
C VAL A 25 -0.27 -18.32 -23.79
N GLY A 26 -0.78 -19.19 -22.92
CA GLY A 26 -2.20 -19.37 -22.70
C GLY A 26 -2.54 -20.69 -22.03
N ALA A 27 -3.81 -20.88 -21.70
CA ALA A 27 -4.29 -22.11 -21.07
C ALA A 27 -4.04 -23.34 -21.99
N GLY A 28 -3.44 -24.39 -21.44
CA GLY A 28 -3.12 -25.61 -22.16
C GLY A 28 -1.98 -25.47 -23.20
N LYS A 29 -1.27 -24.34 -23.19
CA LYS A 29 -0.11 -24.11 -24.07
C LYS A 29 1.18 -24.10 -23.26
N THR A 30 2.26 -24.52 -23.91
CA THR A 30 3.61 -24.42 -23.33
C THR A 30 4.38 -23.33 -24.09
N PHE A 31 4.82 -22.30 -23.35
CA PHE A 31 5.66 -21.24 -23.92
C PHE A 31 7.00 -21.83 -24.35
N ASP A 32 7.44 -21.46 -25.56
CA ASP A 32 8.75 -21.79 -26.09
C ASP A 32 9.38 -20.52 -26.66
N ALA A 33 10.48 -20.07 -26.05
CA ALA A 33 11.20 -18.88 -26.48
C ALA A 33 11.75 -19.01 -27.92
N ALA A 34 12.00 -20.21 -28.41
CA ALA A 34 12.44 -20.46 -29.80
C ALA A 34 11.42 -19.97 -30.85
N LEU A 35 10.14 -19.91 -30.49
CA LEU A 35 9.07 -19.39 -31.36
C LEU A 35 9.16 -17.86 -31.59
N LEU A 36 9.93 -17.16 -30.76
CA LEU A 36 10.10 -15.70 -30.87
C LEU A 36 11.13 -15.30 -31.96
N GLY A 37 11.83 -16.28 -32.55
CA GLY A 37 12.87 -16.09 -33.57
C GLY A 37 14.28 -15.92 -33.00
N GLU A 38 15.26 -15.82 -33.88
CA GLU A 38 16.68 -15.77 -33.51
C GLU A 38 17.02 -14.59 -32.61
N GLY A 39 17.78 -14.83 -31.54
CA GLY A 39 18.20 -13.84 -30.55
C GLY A 39 17.06 -13.27 -29.67
N ALA A 40 15.83 -13.75 -29.83
CA ALA A 40 14.71 -13.23 -29.06
C ALA A 40 14.70 -13.72 -27.61
N ALA A 41 15.23 -14.93 -27.34
CA ALA A 41 15.34 -15.46 -25.99
C ALA A 41 16.31 -14.62 -25.14
N GLU A 42 17.43 -14.22 -25.70
CA GLU A 42 18.40 -13.34 -25.04
C GLU A 42 17.81 -11.95 -24.78
N ARG A 43 17.16 -11.35 -25.78
CA ARG A 43 16.46 -10.05 -25.60
C ARG A 43 15.37 -10.14 -24.53
N TRP A 44 14.61 -11.23 -24.51
CA TRP A 44 13.60 -11.47 -23.48
C TRP A 44 14.22 -11.51 -22.10
N THR A 45 15.30 -12.26 -21.91
CA THR A 45 16.01 -12.37 -20.63
C THR A 45 16.56 -11.01 -20.19
N GLN A 46 17.18 -10.25 -21.08
CA GLN A 46 17.69 -8.91 -20.80
C GLN A 46 16.57 -7.95 -20.39
N MET A 47 15.44 -8.00 -21.07
CA MET A 47 14.27 -7.16 -20.76
C MET A 47 13.74 -7.45 -19.34
N LEU A 48 13.70 -8.70 -18.91
CA LEU A 48 13.24 -9.10 -17.58
C LEU A 48 14.10 -8.53 -16.45
N GLN A 49 15.41 -8.36 -16.67
CA GLN A 49 16.33 -7.81 -15.66
C GLN A 49 15.95 -6.38 -15.23
N GLY A 50 15.49 -5.55 -16.16
CA GLY A 50 15.08 -4.17 -15.89
C GLY A 50 13.58 -3.99 -15.56
N LEU A 51 12.79 -5.05 -15.67
CA LEU A 51 11.32 -4.94 -15.64
C LEU A 51 10.79 -4.39 -14.33
N ARG A 52 11.34 -4.80 -13.18
CA ARG A 52 10.90 -4.30 -11.86
C ARG A 52 11.07 -2.79 -11.72
N ALA A 53 12.22 -2.27 -12.13
CA ALA A 53 12.47 -0.82 -12.11
C ALA A 53 11.53 -0.06 -13.05
N THR A 54 11.28 -0.62 -14.25
CA THR A 54 10.34 -0.04 -15.22
C THR A 54 8.91 -0.02 -14.65
N LEU A 55 8.47 -1.12 -14.02
CA LEU A 55 7.14 -1.19 -13.40
C LEU A 55 6.99 -0.20 -12.25
N ALA A 56 8.01 -0.05 -11.41
CA ALA A 56 8.01 0.91 -10.30
C ALA A 56 7.93 2.36 -10.82
N ALA A 57 8.74 2.71 -11.82
CA ALA A 57 8.72 4.03 -12.45
C ALA A 57 7.37 4.36 -13.10
N ASP A 58 6.79 3.41 -13.84
CA ASP A 58 5.47 3.55 -14.45
C ASP A 58 4.35 3.64 -13.40
N GLY A 59 4.46 2.90 -12.31
CA GLY A 59 3.50 2.93 -11.21
C GLY A 59 3.46 4.28 -10.49
N ALA A 60 4.59 4.98 -10.41
CA ALA A 60 4.69 6.26 -9.71
C ALA A 60 3.70 7.33 -10.26
N LYS A 61 3.30 7.25 -11.53
CA LYS A 61 2.31 8.16 -12.15
C LYS A 61 0.91 8.03 -11.54
N TYR A 62 0.60 6.91 -10.89
CA TYR A 62 -0.69 6.66 -10.24
C TYR A 62 -0.66 6.97 -8.74
N ALA A 63 0.51 7.34 -8.22
CA ALA A 63 0.68 7.74 -6.83
C ALA A 63 -0.05 9.06 -6.57
N GLN A 64 -0.84 9.09 -5.52
CA GLN A 64 -1.54 10.27 -5.01
C GLN A 64 -0.90 10.67 -3.69
N LYS A 65 -0.68 11.97 -3.50
CA LYS A 65 -0.18 12.51 -2.23
C LYS A 65 -1.34 12.89 -1.32
N LEU A 66 -1.20 12.56 -0.05
CA LEU A 66 -2.10 12.94 1.03
C LEU A 66 -1.21 13.43 2.18
N GLY A 67 -0.82 14.72 2.16
CA GLY A 67 0.26 15.24 3.01
C GLY A 67 1.58 14.52 2.77
N GLN A 68 2.18 13.97 3.82
CA GLN A 68 3.39 13.14 3.75
C GLN A 68 3.12 11.69 3.37
N TRP A 69 1.85 11.30 3.24
CA TRP A 69 1.44 9.96 2.86
C TRP A 69 1.28 9.85 1.35
N VAL A 70 1.49 8.64 0.85
CA VAL A 70 1.30 8.32 -0.57
C VAL A 70 0.42 7.08 -0.68
N TYR A 71 -0.58 7.11 -1.54
CA TYR A 71 -1.39 5.94 -1.88
C TYR A 71 -1.56 5.84 -3.39
N TYR A 72 -1.99 4.68 -3.88
CA TYR A 72 -2.25 4.46 -5.28
C TYR A 72 -3.72 4.72 -5.61
N GLY A 73 -3.96 5.66 -6.53
CA GLY A 73 -5.27 6.09 -6.97
C GLY A 73 -5.86 5.22 -8.09
N LYS A 74 -6.96 5.70 -8.66
CA LYS A 74 -7.60 5.05 -9.83
C LYS A 74 -6.58 4.86 -10.97
N PRO A 75 -6.66 3.77 -11.73
CA PRO A 75 -7.68 2.70 -11.70
C PRO A 75 -7.28 1.45 -10.87
N ILE A 76 -6.69 1.63 -9.68
CA ILE A 76 -6.34 0.50 -8.82
C ILE A 76 -7.57 -0.41 -8.59
N GLY A 77 -7.38 -1.72 -8.66
CA GLY A 77 -8.45 -2.71 -8.50
C GLY A 77 -9.36 -2.89 -9.72
N ASP A 78 -9.50 -1.87 -10.58
CA ASP A 78 -10.23 -1.91 -11.85
C ASP A 78 -9.35 -1.36 -12.99
N PHE A 79 -8.31 -2.10 -13.32
CA PHE A 79 -7.22 -1.65 -14.18
C PHE A 79 -7.58 -1.51 -15.66
N GLY A 80 -8.70 -2.07 -16.12
CA GLY A 80 -9.02 -2.08 -17.55
C GLY A 80 -7.86 -2.63 -18.38
N THR A 81 -7.32 -1.81 -19.29
CA THR A 81 -6.16 -2.14 -20.13
C THR A 81 -4.84 -1.59 -19.62
N GLU A 82 -4.80 -1.02 -18.41
CA GLU A 82 -3.58 -0.51 -17.76
C GLU A 82 -2.71 -1.66 -17.23
N TYR A 83 -2.20 -2.48 -18.14
CA TYR A 83 -1.47 -3.73 -17.81
C TYR A 83 -0.22 -3.49 -17.01
N THR A 84 0.50 -2.39 -17.26
CA THR A 84 1.72 -2.05 -16.53
C THR A 84 1.40 -1.71 -15.07
N TYR A 85 0.34 -0.93 -14.84
CA TYR A 85 -0.11 -0.61 -13.49
C TYR A 85 -0.60 -1.86 -12.75
N ARG A 86 -1.37 -2.71 -13.41
CA ARG A 86 -1.80 -4.00 -12.83
C ARG A 86 -0.61 -4.87 -12.45
N ALA A 87 0.41 -4.95 -13.31
CA ALA A 87 1.62 -5.71 -13.03
C ALA A 87 2.42 -5.12 -11.85
N MET A 88 2.53 -3.79 -11.77
CA MET A 88 3.16 -3.10 -10.64
C MET A 88 2.41 -3.39 -9.33
N VAL A 89 1.09 -3.22 -9.31
CA VAL A 89 0.29 -3.52 -8.11
C VAL A 89 0.38 -4.99 -7.71
N ALA A 90 0.49 -5.92 -8.66
CA ALA A 90 0.73 -7.34 -8.36
C ALA A 90 2.06 -7.58 -7.64
N LEU A 91 3.08 -6.73 -7.87
CA LEU A 91 4.37 -6.82 -7.17
C LEU A 91 4.35 -6.23 -5.75
N VAL A 92 3.58 -5.15 -5.53
CA VAL A 92 3.69 -4.36 -4.29
C VAL A 92 2.42 -4.39 -3.42
N GLY A 93 1.31 -4.91 -3.92
CA GLY A 93 0.03 -4.91 -3.23
C GLY A 93 -0.99 -5.83 -3.89
N LEU A 94 -0.62 -7.09 -4.12
CA LEU A 94 -1.48 -8.08 -4.77
C LEU A 94 -2.85 -8.17 -4.08
N GLY A 95 -3.93 -8.08 -4.87
CA GLY A 95 -5.30 -8.12 -4.36
C GLY A 95 -5.82 -6.77 -3.86
N ALA A 96 -5.15 -5.66 -4.21
CA ALA A 96 -5.63 -4.31 -3.88
C ALA A 96 -7.08 -4.08 -4.34
N ASN A 97 -7.86 -3.46 -3.48
CA ASN A 97 -9.24 -3.06 -3.77
C ASN A 97 -9.29 -1.81 -4.64
N THR A 98 -10.47 -1.51 -5.19
CA THR A 98 -10.76 -0.21 -5.77
C THR A 98 -10.81 0.87 -4.68
N VAL A 99 -10.53 2.12 -5.04
CA VAL A 99 -10.42 3.23 -4.06
C VAL A 99 -11.70 3.51 -3.27
N ASP A 100 -12.85 3.15 -3.81
CA ASP A 100 -14.15 3.24 -3.13
C ASP A 100 -14.34 2.15 -2.06
N VAL A 101 -13.59 1.06 -2.15
CA VAL A 101 -13.59 -0.02 -1.15
C VAL A 101 -12.52 0.19 -0.11
N ALA A 102 -11.30 0.56 -0.53
CA ALA A 102 -10.21 0.84 0.41
C ALA A 102 -9.09 1.68 -0.23
N ILE A 103 -8.46 2.52 0.57
CA ILE A 103 -7.19 3.18 0.25
C ILE A 103 -6.12 2.78 1.26
N TYR A 104 -4.87 2.81 0.80
CA TYR A 104 -3.71 2.31 1.56
C TYR A 104 -2.59 3.34 1.60
N PRO A 105 -2.76 4.49 2.30
CA PRO A 105 -1.69 5.46 2.45
C PRO A 105 -0.49 4.87 3.19
N LYS A 106 0.70 5.06 2.61
CA LYS A 106 2.00 4.66 3.19
C LYS A 106 2.87 5.88 3.40
N THR A 107 3.65 5.90 4.47
CA THR A 107 4.74 6.86 4.68
C THR A 107 5.91 6.19 5.38
N ALA A 108 7.12 6.65 5.06
CA ALA A 108 8.37 6.28 5.71
C ALA A 108 9.16 7.52 6.17
N VAL A 109 8.49 8.69 6.21
CA VAL A 109 9.13 9.96 6.56
C VAL A 109 8.30 10.74 7.57
N ASP A 110 8.97 11.60 8.34
CA ASP A 110 8.35 12.58 9.22
C ASP A 110 7.90 13.85 8.47
N GLU A 111 7.43 14.86 9.20
CA GLU A 111 6.98 16.14 8.61
C GLU A 111 8.09 16.92 7.93
N THR A 112 9.36 16.66 8.24
CA THR A 112 10.53 17.31 7.62
C THR A 112 10.99 16.57 6.36
N GLY A 113 10.49 15.36 6.12
CA GLY A 113 10.92 14.46 5.04
C GLY A 113 12.09 13.55 5.44
N ALA A 114 12.50 13.54 6.72
CA ALA A 114 13.50 12.62 7.23
C ALA A 114 12.92 11.21 7.40
N ALA A 115 13.75 10.18 7.16
CA ALA A 115 13.34 8.78 7.32
C ALA A 115 12.95 8.47 8.77
N LEU A 116 11.88 7.68 8.92
CA LEU A 116 11.47 7.18 10.24
C LEU A 116 12.43 6.08 10.70
N THR A 117 12.92 6.22 11.92
CA THR A 117 13.85 5.26 12.55
C THR A 117 13.52 5.06 14.02
N GLY A 118 13.66 3.84 14.51
CA GLY A 118 13.43 3.53 15.92
C GLY A 118 14.49 4.09 16.89
N GLU A 119 15.54 4.72 16.39
CA GLU A 119 16.48 5.51 17.22
C GLU A 119 15.83 6.78 17.79
N LYS A 120 14.70 7.19 17.20
CA LYS A 120 13.95 8.38 17.56
C LYS A 120 12.55 7.99 18.05
N LYS A 121 11.94 8.94 18.74
CA LYS A 121 10.55 8.84 19.19
C LYS A 121 9.68 9.85 18.46
N TYR A 122 8.50 9.43 18.03
CA TYR A 122 7.60 10.28 17.27
C TYR A 122 6.20 10.30 17.86
N THR A 123 5.48 11.38 17.55
CA THR A 123 4.03 11.48 17.70
C THR A 123 3.40 11.47 16.31
N LEU A 124 2.49 10.53 16.07
CA LEU A 124 1.58 10.54 14.93
C LEU A 124 0.30 11.24 15.38
N HIS A 125 0.10 12.48 14.93
CA HIS A 125 -0.98 13.36 15.37
C HIS A 125 -2.12 13.41 14.36
N PHE A 126 -3.33 13.11 14.83
CA PHE A 126 -4.59 13.22 14.08
C PHE A 126 -5.41 14.37 14.61
N GLU A 127 -5.58 15.44 13.82
CA GLU A 127 -6.55 16.50 14.10
C GLU A 127 -7.98 15.96 14.08
N THR A 128 -8.27 15.08 13.12
CA THR A 128 -9.53 14.35 12.99
C THR A 128 -9.24 12.93 12.52
N LEU A 129 -10.06 11.98 12.94
CA LEU A 129 -9.93 10.59 12.52
C LEU A 129 -10.21 10.44 11.01
N PRO A 130 -9.66 9.39 10.36
CA PRO A 130 -9.89 9.13 8.94
C PRO A 130 -11.38 9.06 8.59
N PRO A 131 -11.84 9.77 7.56
CA PRO A 131 -13.26 9.78 7.19
C PRO A 131 -13.65 8.46 6.52
N THR A 132 -14.65 7.79 7.12
CA THR A 132 -15.25 6.56 6.60
C THR A 132 -16.76 6.71 6.53
N LEU A 133 -17.39 6.02 5.56
CA LEU A 133 -18.83 5.85 5.52
C LEU A 133 -19.28 4.75 6.51
N GLU A 134 -20.58 4.56 6.63
CA GLU A 134 -21.17 3.52 7.50
C GLU A 134 -20.59 2.14 7.18
N GLY A 135 -20.16 1.42 8.20
CA GLY A 135 -19.51 0.11 8.09
C GLY A 135 -18.04 0.15 7.69
N GLY A 136 -17.49 1.35 7.44
CA GLY A 136 -16.07 1.54 7.22
C GLY A 136 -15.26 1.48 8.51
N PHE A 137 -13.94 1.36 8.37
CA PHE A 137 -12.99 1.39 9.49
C PHE A 137 -11.61 1.84 9.00
N TRP A 138 -10.76 2.20 9.94
CA TRP A 138 -9.38 2.57 9.65
C TRP A 138 -8.40 1.84 10.57
N SER A 139 -7.15 1.75 10.13
CA SER A 139 -6.04 1.27 10.95
C SER A 139 -4.72 1.91 10.55
N VAL A 140 -3.80 2.01 11.51
CA VAL A 140 -2.38 2.32 11.26
C VAL A 140 -1.55 1.15 11.77
N THR A 141 -0.71 0.61 10.92
CA THR A 141 0.18 -0.52 11.21
C THR A 141 1.62 -0.11 10.95
N ALA A 142 2.53 -0.46 11.85
CA ALA A 142 3.97 -0.29 11.66
C ALA A 142 4.59 -1.55 11.05
N TYR A 143 5.51 -1.36 10.10
CA TYR A 143 6.28 -2.40 9.43
C TYR A 143 7.77 -2.08 9.51
N GLY A 144 8.60 -3.09 9.67
CA GLY A 144 10.04 -2.96 9.58
C GLY A 144 10.53 -2.71 8.16
N GLU A 145 11.84 -2.55 8.01
CA GLU A 145 12.52 -2.37 6.72
C GLU A 145 12.26 -3.55 5.76
N ASP A 146 12.03 -4.74 6.29
CA ASP A 146 11.75 -5.98 5.56
C ASP A 146 10.28 -6.15 5.12
N ASP A 147 9.44 -5.13 5.33
CA ASP A 147 7.99 -5.14 5.08
C ASP A 147 7.20 -6.16 5.94
N PHE A 148 7.77 -6.68 7.05
CA PHE A 148 7.06 -7.52 8.00
C PHE A 148 6.59 -6.75 9.24
N LEU A 149 5.62 -7.34 9.95
CA LEU A 149 5.18 -6.84 11.23
C LEU A 149 6.32 -6.86 12.25
N ILE A 150 6.40 -5.80 13.06
CA ILE A 150 7.47 -5.64 14.04
C ILE A 150 7.10 -6.43 15.31
N ASP A 151 7.89 -7.45 15.63
CA ASP A 151 7.73 -8.22 16.85
C ASP A 151 7.89 -7.34 18.09
N ASN A 152 7.01 -7.49 19.07
CA ASN A 152 7.00 -6.64 20.26
C ASN A 152 6.33 -7.32 21.47
N SER A 153 6.70 -6.88 22.68
CA SER A 153 6.33 -7.51 23.95
C SER A 153 4.84 -7.44 24.34
N ILE A 154 4.05 -6.66 23.61
CA ILE A 154 2.61 -6.49 23.89
C ILE A 154 1.71 -6.98 22.77
N ASP A 155 2.28 -7.65 21.74
CA ASP A 155 1.57 -8.15 20.57
C ASP A 155 0.71 -7.09 19.88
N ARG A 156 1.13 -5.82 19.91
CA ARG A 156 0.43 -4.71 19.28
C ARG A 156 1.08 -4.33 17.95
N TYR A 157 0.43 -4.66 16.87
CA TYR A 157 0.90 -4.43 15.50
C TYR A 157 0.20 -3.27 14.82
N CYS A 158 -0.96 -2.85 15.33
CA CYS A 158 -1.72 -1.71 14.80
C CYS A 158 -2.51 -0.99 15.90
N ILE A 159 -2.91 0.24 15.58
CA ILE A 159 -3.99 0.95 16.25
C ILE A 159 -5.08 1.22 15.20
N ASN A 160 -6.33 1.00 15.57
CA ASN A 160 -7.48 1.10 14.68
C ASN A 160 -8.71 1.65 15.42
N ASP A 161 -9.81 1.88 14.72
CA ASP A 161 -11.07 2.40 15.25
C ASP A 161 -11.71 1.54 16.37
N ARG A 162 -11.28 0.29 16.50
CA ARG A 162 -11.75 -0.65 17.54
C ARG A 162 -10.75 -0.81 18.69
N SER A 163 -9.60 -0.13 18.59
CA SER A 163 -8.61 -0.12 19.68
C SER A 163 -9.10 0.75 20.83
N ASP A 164 -8.75 0.36 22.04
CA ASP A 164 -9.05 1.13 23.24
C ASP A 164 -8.03 2.27 23.40
N PHE A 165 -8.05 3.24 22.46
CA PHE A 165 -7.19 4.42 22.50
C PHE A 165 -7.84 5.58 23.25
N LYS A 166 -7.03 6.50 23.74
CA LYS A 166 -7.47 7.72 24.43
C LYS A 166 -7.35 8.91 23.50
N LEU A 167 -8.43 9.65 23.35
CA LEU A 167 -8.41 10.96 22.73
C LEU A 167 -7.85 12.02 23.68
N ASN A 168 -7.24 13.05 23.13
CA ASN A 168 -6.87 14.25 23.84
C ASN A 168 -8.13 15.04 24.27
N ALA A 169 -7.97 15.98 25.20
CA ALA A 169 -9.10 16.77 25.73
C ALA A 169 -9.84 17.61 24.66
N ASP A 170 -9.16 17.90 23.54
CA ASP A 170 -9.70 18.64 22.39
C ASP A 170 -10.31 17.72 21.31
N GLY A 171 -10.28 16.40 21.52
CA GLY A 171 -10.80 15.39 20.60
C GLY A 171 -9.80 14.91 19.54
N THR A 172 -8.58 15.43 19.53
CA THR A 172 -7.49 14.93 18.66
C THR A 172 -6.96 13.60 19.16
N LEU A 173 -6.18 12.88 18.34
CA LEU A 173 -5.54 11.62 18.71
C LEU A 173 -4.03 11.70 18.47
N ASP A 174 -3.26 11.39 19.52
CA ASP A 174 -1.82 11.19 19.43
C ASP A 174 -1.49 9.71 19.58
N ILE A 175 -0.77 9.15 18.60
CA ILE A 175 -0.18 7.80 18.68
C ILE A 175 1.32 7.97 18.84
N ILE A 176 1.87 7.34 19.88
CA ILE A 176 3.32 7.35 20.15
C ILE A 176 3.97 6.22 19.37
N LEU A 177 4.97 6.57 18.56
CA LEU A 177 5.80 5.64 17.81
C LEU A 177 7.18 5.60 18.45
N SER A 178 7.53 4.50 19.07
CA SER A 178 8.84 4.31 19.71
C SER A 178 9.13 2.82 19.91
N LYS A 179 10.41 2.44 19.94
CA LYS A 179 10.80 1.07 20.29
C LYS A 179 10.60 0.78 21.78
N ASP A 180 10.94 1.76 22.61
CA ASP A 180 10.80 1.65 24.05
C ASP A 180 9.41 2.10 24.49
N ALA A 181 8.80 1.34 25.40
CA ALA A 181 7.48 1.63 25.94
C ALA A 181 7.48 2.98 26.69
N PRO A 182 6.55 3.90 26.39
CA PRO A 182 6.34 5.09 27.20
C PRO A 182 5.66 4.72 28.53
N GLU A 183 5.57 5.68 29.44
CA GLU A 183 4.86 5.49 30.74
C GLU A 183 3.38 5.15 30.53
N ASP A 184 2.69 5.87 29.63
CA ASP A 184 1.31 5.52 29.18
C ASP A 184 1.37 4.78 27.84
N THR A 185 1.07 3.50 27.85
CA THR A 185 1.06 2.65 26.67
C THR A 185 -0.30 2.60 25.95
N SER A 186 -1.30 3.37 26.36
CA SER A 186 -2.63 3.33 25.78
C SER A 186 -2.61 3.55 24.27
N ASN A 187 -1.88 4.59 23.80
CA ASN A 187 -1.74 4.97 22.41
C ASN A 187 -0.35 4.66 21.86
N TRP A 188 0.38 3.72 22.45
CA TRP A 188 1.71 3.36 21.96
C TRP A 188 1.62 2.31 20.86
N LEU A 189 2.23 2.58 19.73
CA LEU A 189 2.47 1.63 18.64
C LEU A 189 3.98 1.35 18.58
N PRO A 190 4.43 0.16 18.99
CA PRO A 190 5.84 -0.23 18.95
C PRO A 190 6.41 -0.19 17.54
N VAL A 191 7.66 0.25 17.40
CA VAL A 191 8.42 0.26 16.14
C VAL A 191 9.74 -0.51 16.28
N SER A 192 10.40 -0.81 15.13
CA SER A 192 11.70 -1.51 15.10
C SER A 192 12.85 -0.62 15.59
N ASP A 193 14.00 -1.22 15.86
CA ASP A 193 15.25 -0.47 16.17
C ASP A 193 15.78 0.32 14.97
N GLY A 194 15.59 -0.21 13.74
CA GLY A 194 16.04 0.36 12.49
C GLY A 194 15.01 1.26 11.82
N GLU A 195 15.12 1.40 10.52
CA GLU A 195 14.12 2.10 9.72
C GLU A 195 12.78 1.36 9.76
N PHE A 196 11.71 2.13 9.73
CA PHE A 196 10.35 1.58 9.69
C PHE A 196 9.45 2.45 8.82
N HIS A 197 8.29 1.91 8.48
CA HIS A 197 7.28 2.65 7.76
C HIS A 197 5.88 2.34 8.27
N LEU A 198 4.95 3.21 7.97
CA LEU A 198 3.56 3.08 8.38
C LEU A 198 2.68 2.83 7.16
N PHE A 199 1.76 1.88 7.28
CA PHE A 199 0.58 1.77 6.45
C PHE A 199 -0.65 2.22 7.23
N MET A 200 -1.34 3.21 6.71
CA MET A 200 -2.71 3.50 7.08
C MET A 200 -3.64 2.79 6.11
N ARG A 201 -4.71 2.21 6.60
CA ARG A 201 -5.77 1.59 5.80
C ARG A 201 -7.07 2.27 6.13
N ILE A 202 -7.79 2.72 5.12
CA ILE A 202 -9.11 3.32 5.27
C ILE A 202 -10.06 2.51 4.39
N TYR A 203 -10.93 1.73 5.02
CA TYR A 203 -11.94 0.93 4.35
C TYR A 203 -13.26 1.67 4.27
N VAL A 204 -13.95 1.55 3.14
CA VAL A 204 -15.16 2.30 2.81
C VAL A 204 -14.96 3.80 3.07
N PRO A 205 -13.88 4.39 2.47
CA PRO A 205 -13.54 5.79 2.70
C PRO A 205 -14.66 6.71 2.21
N ASP A 206 -14.93 7.78 2.95
CA ASP A 206 -15.69 8.91 2.40
C ASP A 206 -14.77 9.73 1.49
N MET A 207 -14.81 9.42 0.19
CA MET A 207 -13.94 10.05 -0.80
C MET A 207 -14.17 11.56 -0.92
N THR A 208 -15.38 12.06 -0.59
CA THR A 208 -15.69 13.49 -0.62
C THR A 208 -15.06 14.20 0.59
N ALA A 209 -15.17 13.59 1.77
CA ALA A 209 -14.57 14.14 2.97
C ALA A 209 -13.03 14.06 2.92
N LEU A 210 -12.45 13.05 2.28
CA LEU A 210 -11.00 12.91 2.08
C LEU A 210 -10.36 14.09 1.32
N ASP A 211 -11.08 14.73 0.41
CA ASP A 211 -10.57 15.87 -0.38
C ASP A 211 -10.19 17.08 0.52
N SER A 212 -10.84 17.22 1.68
CA SER A 212 -10.57 18.29 2.65
C SER A 212 -9.95 17.78 3.96
N TRP A 213 -9.85 16.48 4.15
CA TRP A 213 -9.30 15.88 5.36
C TRP A 213 -7.79 16.13 5.46
N GLN A 214 -7.36 16.54 6.65
CA GLN A 214 -5.93 16.67 6.95
C GLN A 214 -5.40 15.34 7.45
N PRO A 215 -4.49 14.68 6.69
CA PRO A 215 -3.90 13.42 7.13
C PRO A 215 -3.03 13.63 8.38
N PRO A 216 -2.87 12.61 9.20
CA PRO A 216 -2.06 12.72 10.41
C PRO A 216 -0.60 13.04 10.08
N VAL A 217 0.00 13.85 10.94
CA VAL A 217 1.39 14.32 10.81
C VAL A 217 2.27 13.56 11.79
N ILE A 218 3.46 13.15 11.34
CA ILE A 218 4.47 12.50 12.18
C ILE A 218 5.53 13.51 12.57
N ARG A 219 5.67 13.75 13.87
CA ARG A 219 6.62 14.70 14.45
C ARG A 219 7.59 13.99 15.36
N GLU A 220 8.88 14.30 15.22
CA GLU A 220 9.90 13.89 16.18
C GLU A 220 9.66 14.59 17.52
N GLN A 221 9.84 13.86 18.65
CA GLN A 221 9.70 14.38 20.02
C GLN A 221 11.02 14.88 20.59
#